data_532bf3b3d076432cb26b99172486f102
#
_entry.id   532bf3b3d076432cb26b99172486f102
#
_cell.length_a   1.000
_cell.length_b   1.000
_cell.length_c   1.000
_cell.angle_alpha   90.00
_cell.angle_beta   90.00
_cell.angle_gamma   90.00
#
_symmetry.space_group_name_H-M   'P 1'
#
loop_
_entity.id
_entity.type
_entity.pdbx_description
1 polymer ?
#
loop_
_entity_poly.entity_id
_entity_poly.type
_entity_poly.pdbx_seq_one_letter_code
_entity_poly.pdbx_strand_id
1 'polypeptide(L)'
;FAWVDAEQEFASSRITLMNLNDGSTYEISESGNEYLRPLGFIDNDFIYGIAKAKEVSVGEAGNTQFPMQTLKIMATSEDSHEIIKEYQPSKGRVESISVADYTVTVQLMKKSGSQYLTAGTDSIMNREADTETKITLESMATELKETQYQLTMKDSADTKKVKMITSKLVLLEEPRTLTFEDNKDQERFYVYEKGDVVLATDHIADAILCANENLGVVVDNNQQYVWMRARKNMQSAFSGLKVASADKGASSVVRAVSAMLDYCGKGLGVKQLVDNGATPKSVLEDTLTDSVVLDVSGCTVNEILFYVSQGSPVFAMTGSKSAVLVTGYSQTNIYYYDPADSSTKSMSIEAADVLFTKAGNLFFTYLNR
;
A
#
# COMPACT_ATOMS: atom_id res chain seq x y z
N PHE A 1 -5.36 -12.62 -12.22
CA PHE A 1 -5.79 -11.90 -11.01
C PHE A 1 -5.89 -12.85 -9.83
N ALA A 2 -5.57 -12.40 -8.60
CA ALA A 2 -5.62 -13.23 -7.41
C ALA A 2 -6.32 -12.49 -6.27
N TRP A 3 -7.19 -13.18 -5.51
CA TRP A 3 -7.84 -12.62 -4.32
C TRP A 3 -8.02 -13.68 -3.24
N VAL A 4 -8.35 -13.23 -2.05
CA VAL A 4 -8.75 -14.06 -0.91
C VAL A 4 -10.13 -13.65 -0.43
N ASP A 5 -10.94 -14.64 -0.07
CA ASP A 5 -12.19 -14.42 0.65
C ASP A 5 -11.93 -14.68 2.13
N ALA A 6 -12.08 -13.67 2.97
CA ALA A 6 -11.81 -13.77 4.39
C ALA A 6 -12.93 -13.11 5.20
N GLU A 7 -13.41 -13.79 6.25
CA GLU A 7 -14.35 -13.20 7.22
C GLU A 7 -13.69 -12.16 8.12
N GLN A 8 -12.37 -12.25 8.26
CA GLN A 8 -11.51 -11.30 8.96
C GLN A 8 -10.30 -11.00 8.09
N GLU A 9 -9.80 -9.79 8.16
CA GLU A 9 -8.63 -9.34 7.40
C GLU A 9 -7.44 -10.30 7.58
N PHE A 10 -6.91 -10.81 6.46
CA PHE A 10 -5.80 -11.78 6.40
C PHE A 10 -6.05 -13.17 7.01
N ALA A 11 -7.28 -13.53 7.35
CA ALA A 11 -7.63 -14.83 7.92
C ALA A 11 -8.22 -15.80 6.88
N SER A 12 -7.55 -15.99 5.74
CA SER A 12 -8.00 -16.92 4.71
C SER A 12 -7.02 -18.07 4.49
N SER A 13 -7.55 -19.29 4.45
CA SER A 13 -6.81 -20.49 4.02
C SER A 13 -6.94 -20.78 2.53
N ARG A 14 -7.51 -19.85 1.75
CA ARG A 14 -7.78 -19.98 0.33
C ARG A 14 -7.35 -18.75 -0.44
N ILE A 15 -6.82 -18.97 -1.65
CA ILE A 15 -6.61 -17.94 -2.67
C ILE A 15 -7.32 -18.41 -3.92
N THR A 16 -8.07 -17.54 -4.56
CA THR A 16 -8.65 -17.79 -5.87
C THR A 16 -7.86 -17.03 -6.92
N LEU A 17 -7.43 -17.72 -7.96
CA LEU A 17 -6.82 -17.14 -9.15
C LEU A 17 -7.85 -17.11 -10.27
N MET A 18 -7.84 -16.06 -11.07
CA MET A 18 -8.67 -15.92 -12.27
C MET A 18 -7.79 -15.58 -13.46
N ASN A 19 -7.94 -16.31 -14.53
CA ASN A 19 -7.40 -15.94 -15.82
C ASN A 19 -8.33 -14.88 -16.45
N LEU A 20 -7.81 -13.68 -16.70
CA LEU A 20 -8.61 -12.58 -17.23
C LEU A 20 -8.97 -12.73 -18.73
N ASN A 21 -8.34 -13.66 -19.44
CA ASN A 21 -8.62 -13.88 -20.86
C ASN A 21 -9.88 -14.72 -21.09
N ASP A 22 -10.12 -15.70 -20.24
CA ASP A 22 -11.21 -16.68 -20.38
C ASP A 22 -12.14 -16.77 -19.17
N GLY A 23 -11.82 -16.07 -18.06
CA GLY A 23 -12.58 -16.07 -16.82
C GLY A 23 -12.48 -17.38 -16.03
N SER A 24 -11.59 -18.30 -16.41
CA SER A 24 -11.36 -19.54 -15.66
C SER A 24 -10.77 -19.25 -14.28
N THR A 25 -11.17 -20.04 -13.27
CA THR A 25 -10.70 -19.85 -11.90
C THR A 25 -10.03 -21.10 -11.37
N TYR A 26 -9.00 -20.91 -10.56
CA TYR A 26 -8.28 -21.95 -9.85
C TYR A 26 -8.16 -21.61 -8.38
N GLU A 27 -8.43 -22.57 -7.49
CA GLU A 27 -8.41 -22.37 -6.04
C GLU A 27 -7.18 -23.04 -5.43
N ILE A 28 -6.41 -22.28 -4.66
CA ILE A 28 -5.31 -22.75 -3.82
C ILE A 28 -5.83 -22.82 -2.39
N SER A 29 -5.68 -23.96 -1.72
CA SER A 29 -6.07 -24.13 -0.33
C SER A 29 -5.00 -24.83 0.47
N GLU A 30 -4.82 -24.43 1.72
CA GLU A 30 -3.92 -25.07 2.68
C GLU A 30 -4.71 -25.54 3.92
N SER A 31 -4.07 -26.31 4.78
CA SER A 31 -4.70 -26.87 5.98
C SER A 31 -5.22 -25.75 6.92
N GLY A 32 -6.31 -26.00 7.63
CA GLY A 32 -7.04 -24.99 8.44
C GLY A 32 -6.28 -24.30 9.57
N ASN A 33 -4.99 -24.58 9.76
CA ASN A 33 -4.09 -23.90 10.69
C ASN A 33 -3.12 -22.93 10.00
N GLU A 34 -3.27 -22.73 8.70
CA GLU A 34 -2.41 -21.88 7.88
C GLU A 34 -3.25 -20.87 7.13
N TYR A 35 -2.75 -19.65 7.06
CA TYR A 35 -3.33 -18.58 6.28
C TYR A 35 -2.47 -18.29 5.07
N LEU A 36 -3.13 -17.99 3.97
CA LEU A 36 -2.51 -17.67 2.69
C LEU A 36 -2.59 -16.17 2.40
N ARG A 37 -1.54 -15.65 1.76
CA ARG A 37 -1.50 -14.26 1.30
C ARG A 37 -1.00 -14.22 -0.14
N PRO A 38 -1.77 -13.67 -1.09
CA PRO A 38 -1.28 -13.36 -2.42
C PRO A 38 -0.24 -12.23 -2.32
N LEU A 39 0.87 -12.36 -3.05
CA LEU A 39 1.99 -11.43 -2.97
C LEU A 39 2.30 -10.75 -4.30
N GLY A 40 2.00 -11.39 -5.41
CA GLY A 40 2.24 -10.83 -6.73
C GLY A 40 2.51 -11.89 -7.80
N PHE A 41 3.07 -11.42 -8.90
CA PHE A 41 3.44 -12.26 -10.03
C PHE A 41 4.88 -11.96 -10.45
N ILE A 42 5.57 -12.97 -10.95
CA ILE A 42 6.87 -12.86 -11.60
C ILE A 42 6.82 -13.68 -12.89
N ASP A 43 7.02 -13.04 -14.03
CA ASP A 43 7.03 -13.69 -15.34
C ASP A 43 5.82 -14.61 -15.59
N ASN A 44 4.63 -14.12 -15.22
CA ASN A 44 3.34 -14.84 -15.18
C ASN A 44 3.21 -15.93 -14.11
N ASP A 45 4.22 -16.27 -13.35
CA ASP A 45 4.11 -17.18 -12.23
C ASP A 45 3.56 -16.48 -10.99
N PHE A 46 2.68 -17.16 -10.27
CA PHE A 46 2.02 -16.58 -9.10
C PHE A 46 2.82 -16.82 -7.82
N ILE A 47 3.00 -15.76 -7.03
CA ILE A 47 3.72 -15.80 -5.76
C ILE A 47 2.73 -15.65 -4.61
N TYR A 48 2.78 -16.57 -3.66
CA TYR A 48 2.02 -16.47 -2.44
C TYR A 48 2.80 -16.89 -1.20
N GLY A 49 2.40 -16.37 -0.06
CA GLY A 49 3.00 -16.66 1.23
C GLY A 49 2.07 -17.46 2.12
N ILE A 50 2.66 -18.28 2.99
CA ILE A 50 1.97 -19.12 3.96
C ILE A 50 2.42 -18.72 5.35
N ALA A 51 1.48 -18.41 6.24
CA ALA A 51 1.72 -18.12 7.64
C ALA A 51 0.90 -19.04 8.54
N LYS A 52 1.43 -19.38 9.72
CA LYS A 52 0.63 -20.09 10.73
C LYS A 52 -0.44 -19.16 11.29
N ALA A 53 -1.69 -19.59 11.32
CA ALA A 53 -2.82 -18.80 11.82
C ALA A 53 -2.55 -18.18 13.20
N LYS A 54 -1.92 -18.91 14.11
CA LYS A 54 -1.56 -18.46 15.46
C LYS A 54 -0.44 -17.40 15.51
N GLU A 55 0.30 -17.18 14.43
CA GLU A 55 1.37 -16.19 14.34
C GLU A 55 0.90 -14.89 13.68
N VAL A 56 -0.24 -14.93 12.99
CA VAL A 56 -0.88 -13.74 12.42
C VAL A 56 -1.57 -12.99 13.54
N SER A 57 -1.35 -11.69 13.60
CA SER A 57 -1.91 -10.83 14.64
C SER A 57 -2.22 -9.44 14.12
N VAL A 58 -3.29 -8.86 14.63
CA VAL A 58 -3.65 -7.46 14.37
C VAL A 58 -3.21 -6.64 15.57
N GLY A 59 -2.40 -5.62 15.33
CA GLY A 59 -1.96 -4.69 16.37
C GLY A 59 -3.05 -3.69 16.77
N GLU A 60 -2.85 -2.99 17.90
CA GLU A 60 -3.81 -1.99 18.41
C GLU A 60 -4.10 -0.83 17.43
N ALA A 61 -3.20 -0.57 16.49
CA ALA A 61 -3.37 0.45 15.46
C ALA A 61 -4.01 -0.07 14.16
N GLY A 62 -4.47 -1.34 14.14
CA GLY A 62 -5.05 -1.96 12.95
C GLY A 62 -4.00 -2.55 11.99
N ASN A 63 -2.70 -2.42 12.28
CA ASN A 63 -1.66 -3.04 11.47
C ASN A 63 -1.63 -4.55 11.67
N THR A 64 -1.67 -5.28 10.58
CA THR A 64 -1.60 -6.75 10.60
C THR A 64 -0.17 -7.22 10.40
N GLN A 65 0.34 -7.99 11.36
CA GLN A 65 1.58 -8.75 11.21
C GLN A 65 1.26 -10.12 10.61
N PHE A 66 1.78 -10.38 9.43
CA PHE A 66 1.60 -11.64 8.71
C PHE A 66 2.96 -12.33 8.48
N PRO A 67 3.52 -13.00 9.50
CA PRO A 67 4.85 -13.60 9.46
C PRO A 67 4.85 -14.90 8.65
N MET A 68 5.16 -14.82 7.35
CA MET A 68 5.14 -15.96 6.45
C MET A 68 6.32 -16.89 6.72
N GLN A 69 6.03 -18.17 6.89
CA GLN A 69 7.03 -19.22 7.06
C GLN A 69 7.57 -19.76 5.75
N THR A 70 6.74 -19.70 4.70
CA THR A 70 7.05 -20.24 3.38
C THR A 70 6.53 -19.31 2.30
N LEU A 71 7.30 -19.12 1.24
CA LEU A 71 6.85 -18.55 -0.02
C LEU A 71 6.80 -19.67 -1.07
N LYS A 72 5.76 -19.66 -1.89
CA LYS A 72 5.64 -20.55 -3.04
C LYS A 72 5.47 -19.75 -4.32
N ILE A 73 6.17 -20.17 -5.36
CA ILE A 73 5.99 -19.68 -6.73
C ILE A 73 5.34 -20.81 -7.51
N MET A 74 4.21 -20.53 -8.11
CA MET A 74 3.38 -21.49 -8.82
C MET A 74 3.23 -21.07 -10.27
N ALA A 75 3.42 -22.03 -11.19
CA ALA A 75 3.14 -21.83 -12.60
C ALA A 75 1.65 -21.51 -12.81
N THR A 76 1.36 -20.54 -13.68
CA THR A 76 -0.01 -20.20 -14.07
C THR A 76 -0.24 -20.40 -15.58
N SER A 77 0.55 -21.27 -16.22
CA SER A 77 0.32 -21.69 -17.61
C SER A 77 -0.99 -22.49 -17.74
N GLU A 78 -1.61 -22.44 -18.93
CA GLU A 78 -2.94 -23.02 -19.18
C GLU A 78 -3.09 -24.49 -18.74
N ASP A 79 -2.00 -25.25 -18.73
CA ASP A 79 -2.00 -26.69 -18.43
C ASP A 79 -1.32 -27.06 -17.09
N SER A 80 -0.78 -26.10 -16.35
CA SER A 80 0.00 -26.41 -15.14
C SER A 80 -0.20 -25.39 -14.03
N HIS A 81 -0.49 -25.89 -12.84
CA HIS A 81 -0.52 -25.15 -11.58
C HIS A 81 0.47 -25.76 -10.59
N GLU A 82 1.63 -26.20 -11.07
CA GLU A 82 2.66 -26.83 -10.27
C GLU A 82 3.47 -25.80 -9.48
N ILE A 83 3.90 -26.18 -8.28
CA ILE A 83 4.83 -25.37 -7.49
C ILE A 83 6.21 -25.46 -8.12
N ILE A 84 6.66 -24.37 -8.74
CA ILE A 84 7.97 -24.30 -9.39
C ILE A 84 9.07 -24.12 -8.34
N LYS A 85 8.77 -23.33 -7.31
CA LYS A 85 9.75 -23.01 -6.28
C LYS A 85 9.10 -22.82 -4.92
N GLU A 86 9.78 -23.35 -3.91
CA GLU A 86 9.44 -23.14 -2.52
C GLU A 86 10.64 -22.51 -1.80
N TYR A 87 10.39 -21.45 -1.04
CA TYR A 87 11.40 -20.76 -0.25
C TYR A 87 10.98 -20.73 1.21
N GLN A 88 11.89 -21.16 2.06
CA GLN A 88 11.76 -21.08 3.51
C GLN A 88 12.99 -20.37 4.08
N PRO A 89 12.83 -19.26 4.79
CA PRO A 89 13.96 -18.57 5.38
C PRO A 89 14.63 -19.45 6.44
N SER A 90 15.95 -19.54 6.41
CA SER A 90 16.73 -20.33 7.38
C SER A 90 16.58 -19.78 8.82
N LYS A 91 16.28 -18.50 8.97
CA LYS A 91 16.04 -17.82 10.24
C LYS A 91 14.97 -16.74 10.06
N GLY A 92 14.00 -16.70 10.99
CA GLY A 92 12.95 -15.68 10.97
C GLY A 92 11.72 -16.06 10.15
N ARG A 93 11.08 -15.05 9.59
CA ARG A 93 9.87 -15.13 8.75
C ARG A 93 10.00 -14.15 7.61
N VAL A 94 9.22 -14.33 6.58
CA VAL A 94 9.09 -13.35 5.51
C VAL A 94 8.04 -12.31 5.90
N GLU A 95 8.38 -11.05 5.73
CA GLU A 95 7.53 -9.88 5.97
C GLU A 95 6.79 -9.46 4.70
N SER A 96 7.56 -9.24 3.65
CA SER A 96 7.07 -8.79 2.35
C SER A 96 8.03 -9.22 1.24
N ILE A 97 7.61 -9.01 0.00
CA ILE A 97 8.46 -9.19 -1.17
C ILE A 97 8.40 -7.95 -2.05
N SER A 98 9.43 -7.78 -2.86
CA SER A 98 9.40 -6.91 -4.04
C SER A 98 9.91 -7.69 -5.25
N VAL A 99 9.26 -7.50 -6.38
CA VAL A 99 9.61 -8.20 -7.63
C VAL A 99 10.21 -7.20 -8.60
N ALA A 100 11.38 -7.51 -9.12
CA ALA A 100 12.03 -6.72 -10.16
C ALA A 100 12.66 -7.68 -11.18
N ASP A 101 12.28 -7.57 -12.42
CA ASP A 101 12.69 -8.45 -13.50
C ASP A 101 12.48 -9.94 -13.13
N TYR A 102 13.55 -10.71 -13.04
CA TYR A 102 13.54 -12.14 -12.68
C TYR A 102 13.90 -12.38 -11.20
N THR A 103 13.87 -11.36 -10.36
CA THR A 103 14.33 -11.44 -8.98
C THR A 103 13.22 -11.05 -8.02
N VAL A 104 12.94 -11.91 -7.06
CA VAL A 104 12.11 -11.64 -5.90
C VAL A 104 13.01 -11.28 -4.73
N THR A 105 13.02 -10.04 -4.32
CA THR A 105 13.69 -9.61 -3.09
C THR A 105 12.76 -9.87 -1.92
N VAL A 106 13.23 -10.61 -0.93
CA VAL A 106 12.47 -11.05 0.24
C VAL A 106 12.90 -10.24 1.44
N GLN A 107 11.99 -9.48 2.02
CA GLN A 107 12.21 -8.80 3.30
C GLN A 107 11.96 -9.77 4.43
N LEU A 108 12.92 -9.90 5.33
CA LEU A 108 12.85 -10.81 6.47
C LEU A 108 12.50 -10.08 7.76
N MET A 109 11.78 -10.79 8.65
CA MET A 109 11.50 -10.36 10.01
C MET A 109 11.93 -11.42 11.02
N LYS A 110 12.26 -11.00 12.22
CA LYS A 110 12.66 -11.86 13.33
C LYS A 110 11.82 -11.56 14.56
N LYS A 111 11.40 -12.61 15.25
CA LYS A 111 10.65 -12.45 16.49
C LYS A 111 11.55 -11.91 17.61
N SER A 112 11.08 -10.84 18.27
CA SER A 112 11.72 -10.23 19.43
C SER A 112 10.66 -10.02 20.52
N GLY A 113 10.64 -10.89 21.52
CA GLY A 113 9.57 -10.92 22.51
C GLY A 113 8.23 -11.33 21.90
N SER A 114 7.23 -10.47 22.02
CA SER A 114 5.89 -10.66 21.41
C SER A 114 5.75 -10.11 19.98
N GLN A 115 6.78 -9.45 19.44
CA GLN A 115 6.73 -8.75 18.16
C GLN A 115 7.70 -9.31 17.14
N TYR A 116 7.42 -9.03 15.87
CA TYR A 116 8.34 -9.24 14.77
C TYR A 116 8.99 -7.89 14.40
N LEU A 117 10.30 -7.90 14.19
CA LEU A 117 11.10 -6.76 13.75
C LEU A 117 11.80 -7.13 12.44
N THR A 118 11.91 -6.18 11.54
CA THR A 118 12.64 -6.33 10.29
C THR A 118 14.08 -6.78 10.55
N ALA A 119 14.54 -7.80 9.84
CA ALA A 119 15.80 -8.51 10.16
C ALA A 119 16.81 -8.57 9.01
N GLY A 120 16.47 -8.11 7.83
CA GLY A 120 17.33 -8.12 6.65
C GLY A 120 16.61 -8.57 5.38
N THR A 121 17.35 -8.76 4.31
CA THR A 121 16.83 -9.15 3.00
C THR A 121 17.49 -10.41 2.50
N ASP A 122 16.75 -11.16 1.67
CA ASP A 122 17.24 -12.30 0.89
C ASP A 122 16.72 -12.16 -0.54
N SER A 123 17.15 -13.00 -1.48
CA SER A 123 16.71 -12.93 -2.86
C SER A 123 16.46 -14.30 -3.45
N ILE A 124 15.39 -14.42 -4.24
CA ILE A 124 15.04 -15.60 -5.01
C ILE A 124 15.12 -15.22 -6.48
N MET A 125 15.95 -15.92 -7.25
CA MET A 125 15.99 -15.77 -8.70
C MET A 125 15.02 -16.76 -9.34
N ASN A 126 14.07 -16.26 -10.12
CA ASN A 126 13.17 -17.05 -10.95
C ASN A 126 13.60 -16.83 -12.40
N ARG A 127 14.51 -17.65 -12.88
CA ARG A 127 14.94 -17.66 -14.28
C ARG A 127 14.24 -18.81 -14.96
N GLU A 128 13.27 -18.52 -15.80
CA GLU A 128 12.96 -19.44 -16.88
C GLU A 128 14.08 -19.39 -17.91
N ALA A 129 14.33 -20.53 -18.55
CA ALA A 129 15.19 -20.54 -19.74
C ALA A 129 14.55 -19.61 -20.77
N ASP A 130 15.29 -18.59 -21.21
CA ASP A 130 14.88 -17.62 -22.24
C ASP A 130 14.08 -18.31 -23.34
N THR A 131 12.77 -18.31 -23.24
CA THR A 131 11.89 -18.48 -24.40
C THR A 131 11.95 -17.16 -25.15
N GLU A 132 13.04 -17.00 -25.87
CA GLU A 132 13.25 -15.83 -26.70
C GLU A 132 12.03 -15.63 -27.61
N THR A 133 11.25 -14.60 -27.32
CA THR A 133 10.18 -14.21 -28.22
C THR A 133 10.79 -13.94 -29.61
N LYS A 134 10.47 -14.79 -30.55
CA LYS A 134 11.01 -14.71 -31.91
C LYS A 134 10.56 -13.45 -32.65
N ILE A 135 9.53 -12.80 -32.14
CA ILE A 135 8.90 -11.61 -32.75
C ILE A 135 8.60 -10.62 -31.63
N THR A 136 9.10 -9.39 -31.77
CA THR A 136 8.75 -8.26 -30.90
C THR A 136 8.04 -7.18 -31.69
N LEU A 137 7.00 -6.58 -31.09
CA LEU A 137 6.32 -5.42 -31.65
C LEU A 137 6.85 -4.18 -30.91
N GLU A 138 7.50 -3.30 -31.63
CA GLU A 138 8.03 -2.05 -31.09
C GLU A 138 7.26 -0.87 -31.66
N SER A 139 7.04 0.17 -30.89
CA SER A 139 6.49 1.43 -31.36
C SER A 139 7.54 2.53 -31.22
N MET A 140 7.67 3.35 -32.24
CA MET A 140 8.55 4.52 -32.21
C MET A 140 7.82 5.74 -32.78
N ALA A 141 8.05 6.90 -32.19
CA ALA A 141 7.64 8.17 -32.76
C ALA A 141 8.74 8.69 -33.68
N THR A 142 8.37 9.19 -34.85
CA THR A 142 9.29 9.80 -35.81
C THR A 142 8.86 11.23 -36.14
N GLU A 143 9.76 12.07 -36.63
CA GLU A 143 9.44 13.45 -37.01
C GLU A 143 8.35 13.56 -38.09
N LEU A 144 8.13 12.50 -38.85
CA LEU A 144 7.15 12.46 -39.97
C LEU A 144 5.86 11.73 -39.61
N LYS A 145 5.85 10.94 -38.51
CA LYS A 145 4.69 10.17 -38.06
C LYS A 145 4.65 10.14 -36.55
N GLU A 146 3.48 10.37 -35.95
CA GLU A 146 3.28 10.35 -34.51
C GLU A 146 3.62 9.00 -33.90
N THR A 147 3.23 7.90 -34.57
CA THR A 147 3.55 6.56 -34.11
C THR A 147 3.79 5.63 -35.30
N GLN A 148 4.89 4.91 -35.25
CA GLN A 148 5.22 3.86 -36.22
C GLN A 148 5.43 2.55 -35.46
N TYR A 149 4.78 1.48 -35.90
CA TYR A 149 4.95 0.15 -35.33
C TYR A 149 5.91 -0.67 -36.18
N GLN A 150 6.87 -1.32 -35.53
CA GLN A 150 7.87 -2.16 -36.19
C GLN A 150 7.82 -3.56 -35.55
N LEU A 151 7.77 -4.58 -36.40
CA LEU A 151 7.96 -5.97 -36.01
C LEU A 151 9.44 -6.33 -36.19
N THR A 152 10.09 -6.66 -35.06
CA THR A 152 11.47 -7.14 -35.05
C THR A 152 11.45 -8.66 -34.91
N MET A 153 12.14 -9.36 -35.83
CA MET A 153 12.24 -10.81 -35.83
C MET A 153 13.70 -11.22 -35.67
N LYS A 154 14.01 -12.28 -34.90
CA LYS A 154 15.36 -12.81 -34.74
C LYS A 154 15.87 -13.49 -36.02
N ASP A 155 14.98 -14.17 -36.74
CA ASP A 155 15.32 -14.87 -37.98
C ASP A 155 14.86 -14.08 -39.19
N SER A 156 15.62 -14.18 -40.29
CA SER A 156 15.25 -13.51 -41.54
C SER A 156 13.93 -14.08 -42.07
N ALA A 157 12.92 -13.22 -42.21
CA ALA A 157 11.65 -13.61 -42.84
C ALA A 157 11.75 -13.60 -44.35
N ASP A 158 11.16 -14.59 -45.02
CA ASP A 158 11.02 -14.57 -46.49
C ASP A 158 9.95 -13.55 -46.90
N THR A 159 10.39 -12.33 -47.16
CA THR A 159 9.55 -11.21 -47.54
C THR A 159 8.78 -11.38 -48.84
N LYS A 160 9.17 -12.38 -49.67
CA LYS A 160 8.49 -12.66 -50.98
C LYS A 160 7.13 -13.36 -50.78
N LYS A 161 6.88 -13.92 -49.61
CA LYS A 161 5.64 -14.64 -49.30
C LYS A 161 4.75 -13.93 -48.27
N VAL A 162 5.08 -12.70 -47.91
CA VAL A 162 4.27 -11.94 -46.93
C VAL A 162 2.94 -11.56 -47.58
N LYS A 163 1.84 -12.00 -46.99
CA LYS A 163 0.49 -11.64 -47.38
C LYS A 163 -0.04 -10.64 -46.34
N MET A 164 -0.26 -9.41 -46.79
CA MET A 164 -0.92 -8.41 -45.96
C MET A 164 -2.44 -8.60 -46.07
N ILE A 165 -3.08 -8.86 -44.94
CA ILE A 165 -4.53 -8.98 -44.85
C ILE A 165 -5.02 -7.76 -44.09
N THR A 166 -5.81 -6.94 -44.76
CA THR A 166 -6.54 -5.83 -44.11
C THR A 166 -8.00 -6.22 -43.96
N SER A 167 -8.57 -6.08 -42.76
CA SER A 167 -10.00 -6.29 -42.55
C SER A 167 -10.78 -5.21 -43.34
N LYS A 168 -11.69 -5.63 -44.23
CA LYS A 168 -12.57 -4.72 -44.94
C LYS A 168 -13.71 -4.17 -44.13
N LEU A 169 -14.09 -4.89 -43.06
CA LEU A 169 -15.17 -4.53 -42.20
C LEU A 169 -14.88 -5.08 -40.79
N VAL A 170 -14.98 -4.22 -39.83
CA VAL A 170 -15.00 -4.61 -38.39
C VAL A 170 -16.45 -4.51 -37.96
N LEU A 171 -17.07 -5.65 -37.73
CA LEU A 171 -18.40 -5.73 -37.12
C LEU A 171 -18.22 -5.86 -35.59
N LEU A 172 -18.71 -4.87 -34.87
CA LEU A 172 -18.93 -4.98 -33.41
C LEU A 172 -20.34 -5.55 -33.23
N GLU A 173 -20.44 -6.83 -32.86
CA GLU A 173 -21.71 -7.51 -32.62
C GLU A 173 -22.31 -7.19 -31.24
N GLU A 174 -21.52 -6.60 -30.35
CA GLU A 174 -22.00 -6.19 -29.03
C GLU A 174 -22.48 -4.73 -29.00
N PRO A 175 -23.43 -4.41 -28.10
CA PRO A 175 -23.94 -3.05 -27.98
C PRO A 175 -22.78 -2.07 -27.70
N ARG A 176 -22.73 -0.99 -28.50
CA ARG A 176 -21.69 0.06 -28.37
C ARG A 176 -21.82 0.91 -27.11
N THR A 177 -22.65 0.50 -26.17
CA THR A 177 -22.85 1.19 -24.91
C THR A 177 -21.91 0.57 -23.89
N LEU A 178 -20.83 1.28 -23.55
CA LEU A 178 -20.04 0.97 -22.39
C LEU A 178 -20.86 1.39 -21.16
N THR A 179 -21.37 0.42 -20.45
CA THR A 179 -21.94 0.65 -19.10
C THR A 179 -20.75 0.61 -18.13
N PHE A 180 -20.35 1.77 -17.68
CA PHE A 180 -19.46 1.85 -16.51
C PHE A 180 -20.35 1.61 -15.29
N GLU A 181 -20.07 0.60 -14.50
CA GLU A 181 -20.57 0.56 -13.14
C GLU A 181 -19.95 1.77 -12.43
N ASP A 182 -20.83 2.66 -12.05
CA ASP A 182 -20.46 3.88 -11.31
C ASP A 182 -20.01 3.43 -9.92
N ASN A 183 -18.75 3.06 -9.78
CA ASN A 183 -18.12 2.83 -8.48
C ASN A 183 -18.00 4.19 -7.78
N LYS A 184 -19.14 4.72 -7.34
CA LYS A 184 -19.27 6.03 -6.70
C LYS A 184 -18.47 6.17 -5.41
N ASP A 185 -18.04 5.05 -4.84
CA ASP A 185 -17.49 5.02 -3.48
C ASP A 185 -16.00 4.65 -3.39
N GLN A 186 -15.33 4.34 -4.49
CA GLN A 186 -13.88 4.14 -4.44
C GLN A 186 -13.15 5.47 -4.62
N GLU A 187 -12.62 5.98 -3.51
CA GLU A 187 -11.65 7.08 -3.59
C GLU A 187 -10.42 6.59 -4.36
N ARG A 188 -10.04 7.37 -5.38
CA ARG A 188 -8.81 7.15 -6.13
C ARG A 188 -7.94 8.39 -6.03
N PHE A 189 -6.65 8.14 -5.98
CA PHE A 189 -5.62 9.16 -5.93
C PHE A 189 -4.83 9.14 -7.24
N TYR A 190 -4.66 10.32 -7.81
CA TYR A 190 -3.96 10.50 -9.07
C TYR A 190 -2.68 11.31 -8.83
N VAL A 191 -1.57 10.80 -9.34
CA VAL A 191 -0.29 11.49 -9.29
C VAL A 191 -0.06 12.24 -10.58
N TYR A 192 0.06 13.56 -10.49
CA TYR A 192 0.37 14.44 -11.61
C TYR A 192 1.83 14.87 -11.58
N GLU A 193 2.53 14.63 -12.69
CA GLU A 193 3.89 15.08 -12.94
C GLU A 193 3.97 15.72 -14.33
N LYS A 194 4.52 16.93 -14.42
CA LYS A 194 4.79 17.65 -15.68
C LYS A 194 3.63 17.69 -16.69
N GLY A 195 2.40 17.60 -16.22
CA GLY A 195 1.21 17.63 -17.05
C GLY A 195 0.56 16.28 -17.35
N ASP A 196 1.20 15.19 -16.95
CA ASP A 196 0.72 13.83 -17.13
C ASP A 196 0.28 13.18 -15.83
N VAL A 197 -0.64 12.22 -15.91
CA VAL A 197 -1.00 11.32 -14.82
C VAL A 197 -0.07 10.12 -14.87
N VAL A 198 0.85 10.01 -13.91
CA VAL A 198 1.85 8.93 -13.88
C VAL A 198 1.42 7.72 -13.04
N LEU A 199 0.46 7.91 -12.13
CA LEU A 199 -0.09 6.84 -11.31
C LEU A 199 -1.55 7.15 -10.97
N ALA A 200 -2.40 6.11 -10.94
CA ALA A 200 -3.73 6.14 -10.37
C ALA A 200 -3.90 4.93 -9.46
N THR A 201 -4.16 5.16 -8.19
CA THR A 201 -4.23 4.12 -7.15
C THR A 201 -5.32 4.47 -6.13
N ASP A 202 -5.79 3.47 -5.39
CA ASP A 202 -6.65 3.62 -4.22
C ASP A 202 -5.83 3.74 -2.90
N HIS A 203 -4.51 3.50 -2.97
CA HIS A 203 -3.60 3.62 -1.83
C HIS A 203 -2.89 4.97 -1.82
N ILE A 204 -3.28 5.82 -0.88
CA ILE A 204 -2.72 7.17 -0.76
C ILE A 204 -1.21 7.17 -0.50
N ALA A 205 -0.69 6.21 0.28
CA ALA A 205 0.74 6.14 0.58
C ALA A 205 1.57 5.90 -0.69
N ASP A 206 1.13 5.00 -1.57
CA ASP A 206 1.79 4.72 -2.85
C ASP A 206 1.77 5.95 -3.76
N ALA A 207 0.64 6.67 -3.78
CA ALA A 207 0.53 7.93 -4.51
C ALA A 207 1.52 8.99 -3.98
N ILE A 208 1.64 9.12 -2.66
CA ILE A 208 2.56 10.08 -2.03
C ILE A 208 4.02 9.73 -2.35
N LEU A 209 4.41 8.45 -2.22
CA LEU A 209 5.75 7.99 -2.54
C LEU A 209 6.10 8.29 -4.00
N CYS A 210 5.23 7.90 -4.92
CA CYS A 210 5.39 8.19 -6.35
C CYS A 210 5.49 9.70 -6.63
N ALA A 211 4.60 10.51 -6.06
CA ALA A 211 4.63 11.96 -6.23
C ALA A 211 5.89 12.60 -5.63
N ASN A 212 6.37 12.08 -4.49
CA ASN A 212 7.59 12.59 -3.88
C ASN A 212 8.84 12.28 -4.71
N GLU A 213 8.95 11.08 -5.26
CA GLU A 213 10.07 10.68 -6.12
C GLU A 213 10.11 11.50 -7.41
N ASN A 214 8.94 11.73 -8.03
CA ASN A 214 8.81 12.37 -9.33
C ASN A 214 8.58 13.90 -9.26
N LEU A 215 8.64 14.50 -8.08
CA LEU A 215 8.36 15.93 -7.85
C LEU A 215 6.93 16.34 -8.28
N GLY A 216 6.00 15.39 -8.18
CA GLY A 216 4.60 15.55 -8.53
C GLY A 216 3.73 16.01 -7.36
N VAL A 217 2.43 15.95 -7.60
CA VAL A 217 1.37 16.21 -6.61
C VAL A 217 0.33 15.11 -6.67
N VAL A 218 -0.39 14.91 -5.56
CA VAL A 218 -1.50 13.95 -5.50
C VAL A 218 -2.82 14.69 -5.43
N VAL A 219 -3.77 14.28 -6.26
CA VAL A 219 -5.15 14.80 -6.24
C VAL A 219 -6.15 13.65 -6.11
N ASP A 220 -7.35 13.95 -5.62
CA ASP A 220 -8.47 13.02 -5.54
C ASP A 220 -9.34 13.00 -6.81
N ASN A 221 -10.44 12.24 -6.79
CA ASN A 221 -11.43 12.18 -7.87
C ASN A 221 -12.05 13.54 -8.20
N ASN A 222 -12.06 14.49 -7.25
CA ASN A 222 -12.60 15.83 -7.41
C ASN A 222 -11.54 16.86 -7.84
N GLN A 223 -10.33 16.39 -8.16
CA GLN A 223 -9.16 17.21 -8.50
C GLN A 223 -8.70 18.12 -7.35
N GLN A 224 -9.03 17.78 -6.12
CA GLN A 224 -8.55 18.49 -4.94
C GLN A 224 -7.17 17.97 -4.56
N TYR A 225 -6.28 18.86 -4.13
CA TYR A 225 -4.96 18.46 -3.67
C TYR A 225 -5.06 17.65 -2.37
N VAL A 226 -4.62 16.43 -2.44
CA VAL A 226 -4.53 15.51 -1.29
C VAL A 226 -3.14 15.53 -0.70
N TRP A 227 -2.11 15.75 -1.55
CA TRP A 227 -0.74 15.86 -1.10
C TRP A 227 0.13 16.68 -2.07
N MET A 228 1.02 17.45 -1.48
CA MET A 228 2.16 18.06 -2.16
C MET A 228 3.34 18.15 -1.19
N ARG A 229 4.54 18.34 -1.71
CA ARG A 229 5.72 18.46 -0.87
C ARG A 229 5.63 19.67 0.05
N ALA A 230 5.75 19.46 1.36
CA ALA A 230 5.71 20.53 2.36
C ALA A 230 6.87 21.54 2.19
N ARG A 231 6.57 22.79 2.42
CA ARG A 231 7.56 23.88 2.39
C ARG A 231 8.32 23.93 3.72
N LYS A 232 9.50 23.32 3.81
CA LYS A 232 10.31 23.29 5.03
C LYS A 232 10.86 24.63 5.49
N ASN A 233 10.88 25.62 4.63
CA ASN A 233 11.26 26.98 5.00
C ASN A 233 10.17 27.74 5.75
N MET A 234 8.96 27.18 5.83
CA MET A 234 7.85 27.70 6.62
C MET A 234 7.73 26.85 7.88
N GLN A 235 7.66 27.51 9.03
CA GLN A 235 7.32 26.84 10.27
C GLN A 235 5.80 26.72 10.39
N SER A 236 5.33 25.53 10.75
CA SER A 236 3.94 25.29 11.11
C SER A 236 3.89 24.62 12.46
N ALA A 237 3.02 25.09 13.33
CA ALA A 237 2.73 24.44 14.60
C ALA A 237 1.33 24.85 15.07
N PHE A 238 0.59 23.93 15.62
CA PHE A 238 -0.69 24.19 16.26
C PHE A 238 -0.76 23.56 17.65
N SER A 239 -1.66 24.06 18.47
CA SER A 239 -1.83 23.66 19.85
C SER A 239 -3.31 23.49 20.18
N GLY A 240 -3.60 23.07 21.39
CA GLY A 240 -5.00 22.94 21.83
C GLY A 240 -5.52 21.51 21.86
N LEU A 241 -4.67 20.51 21.52
CA LEU A 241 -5.03 19.10 21.65
C LEU A 241 -5.24 18.73 23.11
N LYS A 242 -6.35 18.03 23.38
CA LYS A 242 -6.70 17.55 24.72
C LYS A 242 -7.29 16.14 24.62
N VAL A 243 -6.94 15.29 25.56
CA VAL A 243 -7.57 13.99 25.72
C VAL A 243 -8.88 14.15 26.45
N ALA A 244 -9.96 13.60 25.90
CA ALA A 244 -11.27 13.61 26.56
C ALA A 244 -11.19 12.99 27.96
N SER A 245 -11.99 13.50 28.90
CA SER A 245 -11.93 13.04 30.30
C SER A 245 -12.23 11.56 30.46
N ALA A 246 -13.07 10.98 29.61
CA ALA A 246 -13.40 9.55 29.58
C ALA A 246 -12.19 8.66 29.21
N ASP A 247 -11.22 9.20 28.48
CA ASP A 247 -10.10 8.44 27.90
C ASP A 247 -8.77 8.64 28.65
N LYS A 248 -8.74 9.46 29.72
CA LYS A 248 -7.49 9.77 30.46
C LYS A 248 -6.74 8.57 31.00
N GLY A 249 -7.42 7.46 31.31
CA GLY A 249 -6.83 6.21 31.78
C GLY A 249 -6.56 5.17 30.69
N ALA A 250 -6.78 5.51 29.44
CA ALA A 250 -6.61 4.60 28.31
C ALA A 250 -5.16 4.50 27.83
N SER A 251 -4.89 3.61 26.88
CA SER A 251 -3.60 3.48 26.19
C SER A 251 -3.21 4.78 25.48
N SER A 252 -1.93 4.97 25.21
CA SER A 252 -1.43 6.14 24.46
C SER A 252 -2.06 6.25 23.09
N VAL A 253 -2.32 5.11 22.42
CA VAL A 253 -3.00 5.03 21.13
C VAL A 253 -4.41 5.59 21.21
N VAL A 254 -5.23 5.11 22.15
CA VAL A 254 -6.60 5.58 22.36
C VAL A 254 -6.63 7.07 22.71
N ARG A 255 -5.72 7.52 23.56
CA ARG A 255 -5.61 8.93 23.97
C ARG A 255 -5.18 9.84 22.82
N ALA A 256 -4.35 9.35 21.89
CA ALA A 256 -3.99 10.09 20.68
C ALA A 256 -5.21 10.31 19.78
N VAL A 257 -5.98 9.24 19.49
CA VAL A 257 -7.22 9.36 18.70
C VAL A 257 -8.23 10.28 19.39
N SER A 258 -8.42 10.14 20.72
CA SER A 258 -9.28 11.01 21.49
C SER A 258 -8.87 12.48 21.37
N ALA A 259 -7.58 12.78 21.40
CA ALA A 259 -7.09 14.16 21.23
C ALA A 259 -7.27 14.68 19.80
N MET A 260 -7.18 13.84 18.77
CA MET A 260 -7.49 14.22 17.39
C MET A 260 -8.98 14.59 17.24
N LEU A 261 -9.87 13.77 17.79
CA LEU A 261 -11.31 14.02 17.73
C LEU A 261 -11.73 15.26 18.53
N ASP A 262 -11.16 15.44 19.72
CA ASP A 262 -11.40 16.64 20.53
C ASP A 262 -10.95 17.92 19.80
N TYR A 263 -9.81 17.85 19.11
CA TYR A 263 -9.31 18.94 18.26
C TYR A 263 -10.27 19.33 17.12
N CYS A 264 -10.98 18.34 16.56
CA CYS A 264 -12.03 18.55 15.55
C CYS A 264 -13.39 18.97 16.18
N GLY A 265 -13.47 19.14 17.49
CA GLY A 265 -14.72 19.42 18.18
C GLY A 265 -15.69 18.23 18.26
N LYS A 266 -15.21 17.03 17.98
CA LYS A 266 -15.98 15.77 18.00
C LYS A 266 -15.65 14.92 19.24
N GLY A 267 -15.44 15.54 20.40
CA GLY A 267 -15.09 14.83 21.66
C GLY A 267 -15.98 13.62 21.92
N LEU A 268 -15.37 12.44 21.98
CA LEU A 268 -16.01 11.12 22.09
C LEU A 268 -15.20 10.21 23.04
N GLY A 269 -15.88 9.29 23.72
CA GLY A 269 -15.24 8.25 24.54
C GLY A 269 -14.65 7.13 23.66
N VAL A 270 -13.46 7.35 23.13
CA VAL A 270 -12.77 6.45 22.20
C VAL A 270 -12.47 5.09 22.84
N LYS A 271 -12.11 5.09 24.14
CA LYS A 271 -11.82 3.86 24.87
C LYS A 271 -12.94 2.84 24.79
N GLN A 272 -14.18 3.28 24.97
CA GLN A 272 -15.34 2.39 24.95
C GLN A 272 -15.54 1.76 23.56
N LEU A 273 -15.29 2.51 22.48
CA LEU A 273 -15.40 2.00 21.12
C LEU A 273 -14.31 0.96 20.81
N VAL A 274 -13.08 1.24 21.23
CA VAL A 274 -11.96 0.31 21.04
C VAL A 274 -12.12 -0.95 21.90
N ASP A 275 -12.60 -0.83 23.13
CA ASP A 275 -12.92 -1.98 23.99
C ASP A 275 -14.03 -2.86 23.38
N ASN A 276 -14.91 -2.28 22.55
CA ASN A 276 -15.95 -2.98 21.79
C ASN A 276 -15.47 -3.53 20.43
N GLY A 277 -14.18 -3.41 20.11
CA GLY A 277 -13.55 -3.99 18.93
C GLY A 277 -13.32 -3.03 17.76
N ALA A 278 -13.62 -1.73 17.90
CA ALA A 278 -13.29 -0.74 16.88
C ALA A 278 -11.79 -0.50 16.80
N THR A 279 -11.26 -0.31 15.59
CA THR A 279 -9.87 0.10 15.39
C THR A 279 -9.74 1.62 15.55
N PRO A 280 -8.56 2.14 15.91
CA PRO A 280 -8.31 3.59 15.95
C PRO A 280 -8.68 4.31 14.64
N LYS A 281 -8.39 3.69 13.50
CA LYS A 281 -8.72 4.22 12.17
C LYS A 281 -10.24 4.25 11.94
N SER A 282 -10.95 3.15 12.21
CA SER A 282 -12.41 3.10 12.02
C SER A 282 -13.14 4.11 12.90
N VAL A 283 -12.66 4.35 14.13
CA VAL A 283 -13.23 5.38 15.01
C VAL A 283 -13.09 6.78 14.38
N LEU A 284 -11.98 7.09 13.74
CA LEU A 284 -11.81 8.35 13.01
C LEU A 284 -12.73 8.42 11.79
N GLU A 285 -12.80 7.37 10.98
CA GLU A 285 -13.63 7.28 9.76
C GLU A 285 -15.13 7.45 10.10
N ASP A 286 -15.61 6.76 11.13
CA ASP A 286 -17.02 6.82 11.54
C ASP A 286 -17.39 8.17 12.17
N THR A 287 -16.42 8.89 12.76
CA THR A 287 -16.69 10.13 13.50
C THR A 287 -16.46 11.38 12.64
N LEU A 288 -15.47 11.37 11.76
CA LEU A 288 -15.07 12.51 10.92
C LEU A 288 -15.77 12.49 9.54
N THR A 289 -17.08 12.46 9.52
CA THR A 289 -17.90 12.38 8.29
C THR A 289 -17.71 13.56 7.33
N ASP A 290 -17.24 14.70 7.83
CA ASP A 290 -16.98 15.91 7.04
C ASP A 290 -15.51 16.00 6.58
N SER A 291 -14.73 14.94 6.78
CA SER A 291 -13.30 14.88 6.45
C SER A 291 -12.97 13.52 5.84
N VAL A 292 -11.89 13.47 5.09
CA VAL A 292 -11.35 12.20 4.59
C VAL A 292 -10.25 11.73 5.51
N VAL A 293 -10.40 10.55 6.10
CA VAL A 293 -9.36 9.90 6.89
C VAL A 293 -8.42 9.16 5.96
N LEU A 294 -7.14 9.46 6.07
CA LEU A 294 -6.10 8.96 5.20
C LEU A 294 -5.12 8.07 5.97
N ASP A 295 -4.92 6.86 5.47
CA ASP A 295 -3.88 5.96 5.92
C ASP A 295 -2.61 6.25 5.11
N VAL A 296 -1.68 6.98 5.72
CA VAL A 296 -0.40 7.35 5.12
C VAL A 296 0.75 6.53 5.72
N SER A 297 0.43 5.31 6.15
CA SER A 297 1.42 4.37 6.64
C SER A 297 2.40 3.98 5.54
N GLY A 298 3.68 3.89 5.88
CA GLY A 298 4.77 3.68 4.92
C GLY A 298 5.45 4.97 4.43
N CYS A 299 4.79 6.13 4.56
CA CYS A 299 5.40 7.43 4.25
C CYS A 299 6.56 7.76 5.21
N THR A 300 7.46 8.63 4.80
CA THR A 300 8.51 9.21 5.63
C THR A 300 8.00 10.40 6.45
N VAL A 301 8.77 10.82 7.45
CA VAL A 301 8.45 12.04 8.23
C VAL A 301 8.27 13.26 7.31
N ASN A 302 9.11 13.40 6.29
CA ASN A 302 9.02 14.55 5.38
C ASN A 302 7.73 14.59 4.57
N GLU A 303 7.18 13.45 4.24
CA GLU A 303 5.96 13.32 3.44
C GLU A 303 4.72 13.67 4.26
N ILE A 304 4.69 13.30 5.54
CA ILE A 304 3.55 13.63 6.41
C ILE A 304 3.49 15.10 6.82
N LEU A 305 4.56 15.88 6.65
CA LEU A 305 4.58 17.30 7.01
C LEU A 305 3.58 18.15 6.21
N PHE A 306 3.17 17.70 5.05
CA PHE A 306 2.11 18.35 4.27
C PHE A 306 0.84 18.50 5.09
N TYR A 307 0.35 17.42 5.70
CA TYR A 307 -0.87 17.41 6.50
C TYR A 307 -0.76 18.32 7.72
N VAL A 308 0.38 18.31 8.36
CA VAL A 308 0.68 19.23 9.47
C VAL A 308 0.62 20.67 9.01
N SER A 309 1.08 20.98 7.80
CA SER A 309 0.98 22.32 7.22
C SER A 309 -0.46 22.76 6.91
N GLN A 310 -1.36 21.81 6.69
CA GLN A 310 -2.79 22.04 6.51
C GLN A 310 -3.56 22.17 7.84
N GLY A 311 -2.89 22.04 8.98
CA GLY A 311 -3.49 22.12 10.30
C GLY A 311 -4.10 20.80 10.80
N SER A 312 -3.81 19.69 10.12
CA SER A 312 -4.26 18.36 10.51
C SER A 312 -3.18 17.65 11.31
N PRO A 313 -3.47 17.19 12.55
CA PRO A 313 -2.53 16.40 13.31
C PRO A 313 -2.32 15.05 12.65
N VAL A 314 -1.08 14.57 12.66
CA VAL A 314 -0.75 13.24 12.14
C VAL A 314 -0.53 12.32 13.32
N PHE A 315 -1.36 11.28 13.40
CA PHE A 315 -1.14 10.17 14.33
C PHE A 315 0.08 9.38 13.89
N ALA A 316 0.98 9.11 14.82
CA ALA A 316 2.21 8.39 14.57
C ALA A 316 2.48 7.36 15.67
N MET A 317 2.64 6.09 15.29
CA MET A 317 3.09 5.06 16.24
C MET A 317 4.56 5.25 16.58
N THR A 318 4.88 5.12 17.87
CA THR A 318 6.25 5.16 18.40
C THR A 318 6.72 3.82 18.95
N GLY A 319 5.84 2.84 18.94
CA GLY A 319 6.05 1.46 19.38
C GLY A 319 4.74 0.69 19.29
N SER A 320 4.71 -0.55 19.76
CA SER A 320 3.54 -1.45 19.61
C SER A 320 2.27 -0.96 20.31
N LYS A 321 2.40 -0.15 21.35
CA LYS A 321 1.30 0.33 22.19
C LYS A 321 1.41 1.82 22.52
N SER A 322 2.26 2.53 21.82
CA SER A 322 2.50 3.95 22.04
C SER A 322 2.40 4.74 20.76
N ALA A 323 1.71 5.88 20.85
CA ALA A 323 1.52 6.80 19.75
C ALA A 323 1.64 8.24 20.24
N VAL A 324 1.99 9.12 19.32
CA VAL A 324 2.03 10.57 19.47
C VAL A 324 1.29 11.25 18.32
N LEU A 325 1.00 12.54 18.46
CA LEU A 325 0.43 13.35 17.38
C LEU A 325 1.47 14.36 16.91
N VAL A 326 1.89 14.27 15.67
CA VAL A 326 2.72 15.31 15.05
C VAL A 326 1.85 16.54 14.80
N THR A 327 2.25 17.67 15.36
CA THR A 327 1.43 18.89 15.43
C THR A 327 2.15 20.12 14.90
N GLY A 328 3.39 19.96 14.45
CA GLY A 328 4.16 21.08 13.91
C GLY A 328 5.51 20.63 13.38
N TYR A 329 6.15 21.52 12.65
CA TYR A 329 7.50 21.35 12.19
C TYR A 329 8.20 22.67 11.99
N SER A 330 9.52 22.61 11.97
CA SER A 330 10.42 23.66 11.54
C SER A 330 11.36 23.10 10.47
N GLN A 331 12.35 23.86 10.07
CA GLN A 331 13.35 23.39 9.10
C GLN A 331 14.09 22.12 9.53
N THR A 332 14.29 21.93 10.83
CA THR A 332 15.11 20.84 11.39
C THR A 332 14.37 19.92 12.36
N ASN A 333 13.24 20.37 12.92
CA ASN A 333 12.55 19.65 13.99
C ASN A 333 11.08 19.42 13.64
N ILE A 334 10.51 18.36 14.23
CA ILE A 334 9.06 18.20 14.40
C ILE A 334 8.67 18.58 15.82
N TYR A 335 7.43 19.05 15.96
CA TYR A 335 6.74 19.21 17.23
C TYR A 335 5.65 18.16 17.33
N TYR A 336 5.49 17.56 18.48
CA TYR A 336 4.49 16.53 18.68
C TYR A 336 3.85 16.62 20.06
N TYR A 337 2.59 16.31 20.11
CA TYR A 337 1.83 16.14 21.35
C TYR A 337 1.96 14.70 21.82
N ASP A 338 2.43 14.52 23.05
CA ASP A 338 2.52 13.23 23.72
C ASP A 338 1.30 13.03 24.62
N PRO A 339 0.35 12.14 24.24
CA PRO A 339 -0.85 11.95 25.03
C PRO A 339 -0.57 11.24 26.37
N ALA A 340 0.62 10.65 26.58
CA ALA A 340 0.96 9.98 27.82
C ALA A 340 1.08 10.95 29.01
N ASP A 341 1.64 12.13 28.78
CA ASP A 341 1.79 13.19 29.78
C ASP A 341 1.05 14.49 29.41
N SER A 342 0.34 14.48 28.29
CA SER A 342 -0.41 15.63 27.76
C SER A 342 0.47 16.85 27.51
N SER A 343 1.70 16.65 27.07
CA SER A 343 2.68 17.69 26.81
C SER A 343 3.05 17.76 25.34
N THR A 344 3.45 18.95 24.88
CA THR A 344 4.07 19.15 23.55
C THR A 344 5.57 19.08 23.69
N LYS A 345 6.19 18.27 22.85
CA LYS A 345 7.63 18.01 22.81
C LYS A 345 8.16 18.28 21.39
N SER A 346 9.47 18.28 21.24
CA SER A 346 10.11 18.37 19.92
C SER A 346 11.27 17.39 19.81
N MET A 347 11.54 16.97 18.58
CA MET A 347 12.75 16.21 18.23
C MET A 347 13.20 16.59 16.84
N SER A 348 14.45 16.29 16.49
CA SER A 348 14.92 16.53 15.12
C SER A 348 14.19 15.62 14.13
N ILE A 349 14.03 16.06 12.88
CA ILE A 349 13.42 15.26 11.80
C ILE A 349 14.14 13.92 11.66
N GLU A 350 15.46 13.91 11.75
CA GLU A 350 16.28 12.69 11.69
C GLU A 350 15.97 11.70 12.83
N ALA A 351 15.83 12.22 14.06
CA ALA A 351 15.48 11.38 15.21
C ALA A 351 14.06 10.84 15.09
N ALA A 352 13.14 11.64 14.57
CA ALA A 352 11.76 11.23 14.31
C ALA A 352 11.69 10.13 13.24
N ASP A 353 12.46 10.28 12.16
CA ASP A 353 12.53 9.30 11.08
C ASP A 353 13.02 7.93 11.59
N VAL A 354 14.07 7.94 12.40
CA VAL A 354 14.57 6.70 13.05
C VAL A 354 13.54 6.10 14.00
N LEU A 355 12.83 6.93 14.78
CA LEU A 355 11.84 6.47 15.75
C LEU A 355 10.64 5.83 15.05
N PHE A 356 10.08 6.52 14.05
CA PHE A 356 8.89 6.06 13.35
C PHE A 356 9.18 4.88 12.42
N THR A 357 10.36 4.86 11.76
CA THR A 357 10.78 3.70 10.97
C THR A 357 10.87 2.43 11.82
N LYS A 358 11.39 2.53 13.06
CA LYS A 358 11.40 1.40 14.01
C LYS A 358 10.01 0.94 14.41
N ALA A 359 9.03 1.83 14.38
CA ALA A 359 7.63 1.54 14.68
C ALA A 359 6.83 1.13 13.44
N GLY A 360 7.47 1.02 12.26
CA GLY A 360 6.86 0.60 11.00
C GLY A 360 6.23 1.72 10.18
N ASN A 361 6.55 2.99 10.45
CA ASN A 361 5.99 4.17 9.76
C ASN A 361 4.46 4.13 9.70
N LEU A 362 3.81 3.82 10.81
CA LEU A 362 2.35 3.78 10.89
C LEU A 362 1.80 5.16 11.19
N PHE A 363 1.12 5.73 10.21
CA PHE A 363 0.58 7.09 10.27
C PHE A 363 -0.86 7.16 9.77
N PHE A 364 -1.69 7.92 10.50
CA PHE A 364 -3.04 8.29 10.07
C PHE A 364 -3.23 9.79 10.19
N THR A 365 -4.03 10.35 9.30
CA THR A 365 -4.41 11.75 9.36
C THR A 365 -5.77 11.96 8.71
N TYR A 366 -6.22 13.19 8.61
CA TYR A 366 -7.44 13.56 7.89
C TYR A 366 -7.23 14.85 7.11
N LEU A 367 -8.02 15.03 6.07
CA LEU A 367 -8.17 16.31 5.36
C LEU A 367 -9.61 16.77 5.48
N ASN A 368 -9.78 18.04 5.84
CA ASN A 368 -11.09 18.68 5.80
C ASN A 368 -11.46 18.92 4.34
N ARG A 369 -12.66 18.53 3.96
CA ARG A 369 -13.26 18.80 2.66
C ARG A 369 -14.06 20.10 2.66
#